data_ffb434bb5b49f14d7c667616ee9e0a08
#
_entry.id   ffb434bb5b49f14d7c667616ee9e0a08
#
_cell.length_a   1.000
_cell.length_b   1.000
_cell.length_c   1.000
_cell.angle_alpha   90.00
_cell.angle_beta   90.00
_cell.angle_gamma   90.00
#
_symmetry.space_group_name_H-M   'P 1'
#
loop_
_entity.id
_entity.type
_entity.pdbx_description
1 polymer ?
#
loop_
_entity_poly.entity_id
_entity_poly.type
_entity_poly.pdbx_seq_one_letter_code
_entity_poly.pdbx_strand_id
1 'polypeptide(L)'
;SISTRNQNVTNLVSPNNEALYVEVTLNNTNNICNNSVDYSSSPVVYTCDSADLCFNHGAYDVDGDSLYFTLVPPKGSGGIPIAWTPGYSLANPILTYSGFNFDPVTGQMCWTAMGQQICVISMVVEEWREINGIWTLIATSTREMQVIIMECDISQPYLLGGIQNLQGGNLADSVTINICPGDTI
;
A
#
# COMPACT_ATOMS: atom_id res chain seq x y z
N SER A 1 -2.96 -8.59 19.95
CA SER A 1 -3.83 -7.99 18.93
C SER A 1 -3.59 -6.49 18.87
N ILE A 2 -3.39 -5.96 17.69
CA ILE A 2 -3.36 -4.50 17.49
C ILE A 2 -4.80 -4.06 17.52
N SER A 3 -5.18 -3.30 18.53
CA SER A 3 -6.56 -2.89 18.71
C SER A 3 -6.88 -1.49 18.17
N THR A 4 -5.85 -0.68 17.88
CA THR A 4 -6.01 0.71 17.46
C THR A 4 -5.09 1.06 16.31
N ARG A 5 -5.52 2.04 15.50
CA ARG A 5 -4.70 2.63 14.44
C ARG A 5 -3.66 3.60 15.01
N ASN A 6 -2.71 3.98 14.18
CA ASN A 6 -1.77 5.04 14.50
C ASN A 6 -2.52 6.35 14.78
N GLN A 7 -2.23 6.97 15.92
CA GLN A 7 -2.87 8.23 16.34
C GLN A 7 -2.58 9.42 15.40
N ASN A 8 -1.51 9.32 14.60
CA ASN A 8 -1.08 10.37 13.68
C ASN A 8 -1.69 10.24 12.28
N VAL A 9 -2.64 9.32 12.08
CA VAL A 9 -3.38 9.21 10.83
C VAL A 9 -4.15 10.50 10.55
N THR A 10 -3.94 11.08 9.37
CA THR A 10 -4.44 12.40 8.99
C THR A 10 -5.76 12.35 8.23
N ASN A 11 -6.01 11.27 7.49
CA ASN A 11 -7.18 11.16 6.62
C ASN A 11 -8.47 10.66 7.30
N LEU A 12 -8.39 10.24 8.57
CA LEU A 12 -9.55 9.75 9.33
C LEU A 12 -9.81 10.62 10.57
N VAL A 13 -11.08 10.79 10.93
CA VAL A 13 -11.48 11.47 12.14
C VAL A 13 -11.25 10.57 13.35
N SER A 14 -10.49 11.06 14.34
CA SER A 14 -10.22 10.37 15.63
C SER A 14 -9.73 8.92 15.49
N PRO A 15 -8.70 8.65 14.67
CA PRO A 15 -8.29 7.28 14.32
C PRO A 15 -7.84 6.44 15.53
N ASN A 16 -7.34 7.07 16.58
CA ASN A 16 -6.88 6.41 17.82
C ASN A 16 -8.01 5.92 18.73
N ASN A 17 -9.23 6.43 18.52
CA ASN A 17 -10.42 6.01 19.27
C ASN A 17 -11.17 4.87 18.58
N GLU A 18 -10.76 4.52 17.37
CA GLU A 18 -11.41 3.52 16.55
C GLU A 18 -10.57 2.25 16.47
N ALA A 19 -11.18 1.12 16.81
CA ALA A 19 -10.53 -0.17 16.64
C ALA A 19 -10.29 -0.46 15.15
N LEU A 20 -9.22 -1.18 14.84
CA LEU A 20 -9.03 -1.74 13.50
C LEU A 20 -10.04 -2.88 13.29
N TYR A 21 -10.81 -2.79 12.21
CA TYR A 21 -11.75 -3.83 11.80
C TYR A 21 -11.41 -4.31 10.40
N VAL A 22 -11.14 -5.60 10.28
CA VAL A 22 -10.97 -6.31 9.01
C VAL A 22 -11.92 -7.49 9.00
N GLU A 23 -12.41 -7.86 7.84
CA GLU A 23 -13.43 -8.88 7.66
C GLU A 23 -13.00 -9.86 6.55
N VAL A 24 -13.27 -11.13 6.78
CA VAL A 24 -13.11 -12.19 5.80
C VAL A 24 -14.43 -12.92 5.70
N THR A 25 -14.93 -13.13 4.49
CA THR A 25 -16.10 -13.96 4.24
C THR A 25 -15.72 -15.13 3.35
N LEU A 26 -16.28 -16.28 3.61
CA LEU A 26 -16.10 -17.49 2.80
C LEU A 26 -17.47 -18.02 2.39
N ASN A 27 -17.67 -18.24 1.10
CA ASN A 27 -18.84 -18.94 0.58
C ASN A 27 -18.63 -20.45 0.72
N ASN A 28 -19.14 -21.02 1.78
CA ASN A 28 -19.03 -22.47 2.06
C ASN A 28 -20.17 -23.30 1.44
N THR A 29 -20.90 -22.75 0.46
CA THR A 29 -21.86 -23.52 -0.33
C THR A 29 -21.12 -24.46 -1.28
N ASN A 30 -21.58 -25.71 -1.39
CA ASN A 30 -21.01 -26.74 -2.26
C ASN A 30 -19.65 -27.34 -1.84
N ASN A 31 -19.29 -27.26 -0.55
CA ASN A 31 -18.02 -27.85 -0.03
C ASN A 31 -16.78 -27.42 -0.81
N ILE A 32 -16.70 -26.17 -1.20
CA ILE A 32 -15.53 -25.61 -1.91
C ILE A 32 -14.42 -25.40 -0.88
N CYS A 33 -13.27 -26.02 -1.12
CA CYS A 33 -12.05 -25.69 -0.41
C CYS A 33 -11.47 -24.40 -0.99
N ASN A 34 -11.05 -23.48 -0.13
CA ASN A 34 -10.44 -22.23 -0.51
C ASN A 34 -9.38 -21.80 0.51
N ASN A 35 -8.25 -21.33 0.01
CA ASN A 35 -7.27 -20.60 0.79
C ASN A 35 -7.49 -19.11 0.54
N SER A 36 -7.35 -18.31 1.56
CA SER A 36 -7.47 -16.84 1.41
C SER A 36 -6.31 -16.27 0.60
N VAL A 37 -6.54 -15.14 -0.02
CA VAL A 37 -5.54 -14.34 -0.74
C VAL A 37 -4.30 -14.11 0.14
N ASP A 38 -3.14 -14.33 -0.44
CA ASP A 38 -1.84 -14.01 0.13
C ASP A 38 -1.26 -12.74 -0.48
N TYR A 39 -0.28 -12.12 0.19
CA TYR A 39 0.27 -10.84 -0.21
C TYR A 39 1.80 -10.84 -0.10
N SER A 40 2.47 -10.45 -1.17
CA SER A 40 3.94 -10.33 -1.18
C SER A 40 4.46 -9.00 -0.65
N SER A 41 3.61 -7.97 -0.55
CA SER A 41 3.99 -6.64 -0.10
C SER A 41 3.50 -6.33 1.31
N SER A 42 4.32 -5.59 2.07
CA SER A 42 3.96 -5.08 3.41
C SER A 42 2.73 -4.14 3.31
N PRO A 43 1.85 -4.12 4.34
CA PRO A 43 0.75 -3.17 4.41
C PRO A 43 1.18 -1.76 4.89
N VAL A 44 2.46 -1.46 4.86
CA VAL A 44 3.00 -0.13 5.19
C VAL A 44 3.92 0.34 4.07
N VAL A 45 3.65 1.54 3.58
CA VAL A 45 4.39 2.17 2.49
C VAL A 45 4.94 3.50 2.96
N TYR A 46 6.20 3.75 2.64
CA TYR A 46 6.89 5.02 2.88
C TYR A 46 7.20 5.68 1.55
N THR A 47 6.93 6.97 1.45
CA THR A 47 7.26 7.78 0.28
C THR A 47 7.58 9.22 0.67
N CYS A 48 8.18 9.95 -0.24
CA CYS A 48 8.47 11.36 -0.06
C CYS A 48 7.33 12.23 -0.59
N ASP A 49 7.19 13.42 -0.01
CA ASP A 49 6.37 14.49 -0.61
C ASP A 49 6.84 14.77 -2.04
N SER A 50 5.91 15.08 -2.92
CA SER A 50 6.13 15.37 -4.34
C SER A 50 6.70 14.19 -5.17
N ALA A 51 6.86 13.02 -4.58
CA ALA A 51 7.29 11.83 -5.30
C ALA A 51 6.13 11.12 -5.98
N ASP A 52 6.37 10.66 -7.21
CA ASP A 52 5.48 9.74 -7.91
C ASP A 52 5.67 8.33 -7.34
N LEU A 53 4.59 7.68 -7.01
CA LEU A 53 4.61 6.30 -6.54
C LEU A 53 3.47 5.50 -7.17
N CYS A 54 3.82 4.30 -7.65
CA CYS A 54 2.86 3.25 -7.93
C CYS A 54 3.13 2.07 -6.99
N PHE A 55 2.12 1.68 -6.23
CA PHE A 55 2.19 0.59 -5.28
C PHE A 55 1.19 -0.51 -5.63
N ASN A 56 1.64 -1.74 -5.52
CA ASN A 56 0.79 -2.93 -5.63
C ASN A 56 0.98 -3.82 -4.40
N HIS A 57 -0.12 -4.34 -3.88
CA HIS A 57 -0.08 -5.25 -2.73
C HIS A 57 0.59 -6.59 -3.03
N GLY A 58 0.74 -6.94 -4.31
CA GLY A 58 1.22 -8.24 -4.74
C GLY A 58 0.32 -9.36 -4.23
N ALA A 59 -1.00 -9.13 -4.34
CA ALA A 59 -2.00 -10.12 -3.97
C ALA A 59 -1.97 -11.29 -4.96
N TYR A 60 -2.03 -12.49 -4.44
CA TYR A 60 -2.15 -13.70 -5.24
C TYR A 60 -2.97 -14.76 -4.49
N ASP A 61 -3.62 -15.60 -5.25
CA ASP A 61 -4.39 -16.71 -4.73
C ASP A 61 -3.72 -18.05 -5.10
N VAL A 62 -3.52 -18.92 -4.10
CA VAL A 62 -2.83 -20.21 -4.31
C VAL A 62 -3.73 -21.25 -4.97
N ASP A 63 -5.04 -21.08 -4.92
CA ASP A 63 -6.01 -21.96 -5.59
C ASP A 63 -6.24 -21.55 -7.04
N GLY A 64 -5.71 -20.39 -7.46
CA GLY A 64 -5.79 -19.85 -8.81
C GLY A 64 -7.07 -19.08 -9.09
N ASP A 65 -7.73 -18.56 -8.06
CA ASP A 65 -8.92 -17.73 -8.22
C ASP A 65 -8.58 -16.38 -8.85
N SER A 66 -9.52 -15.83 -9.61
CA SER A 66 -9.40 -14.50 -10.16
C SER A 66 -9.68 -13.46 -9.09
N LEU A 67 -8.78 -12.50 -8.94
CA LEU A 67 -8.89 -11.45 -7.95
C LEU A 67 -9.51 -10.18 -8.54
N TYR A 68 -10.38 -9.53 -7.76
CA TYR A 68 -10.92 -8.22 -8.07
C TYR A 68 -10.85 -7.33 -6.83
N PHE A 69 -10.49 -6.07 -7.01
CA PHE A 69 -10.19 -5.16 -5.92
C PHE A 69 -11.18 -4.01 -5.87
N THR A 70 -11.66 -3.65 -4.68
CA THR A 70 -12.57 -2.53 -4.48
C THR A 70 -12.10 -1.70 -3.29
N LEU A 71 -11.90 -0.41 -3.48
CA LEU A 71 -11.65 0.51 -2.36
C LEU A 71 -12.90 0.61 -1.49
N VAL A 72 -12.70 0.56 -0.18
CA VAL A 72 -13.77 0.71 0.80
C VAL A 72 -13.36 1.69 1.90
N PRO A 73 -14.32 2.37 2.56
CA PRO A 73 -13.99 3.17 3.72
C PRO A 73 -13.37 2.30 4.83
N PRO A 74 -12.30 2.76 5.49
CA PRO A 74 -11.79 2.10 6.69
C PRO A 74 -12.91 1.96 7.74
N LYS A 75 -12.97 0.79 8.38
CA LYS A 75 -14.02 0.47 9.36
C LYS A 75 -13.46 0.45 10.78
N GLY A 76 -14.26 0.91 11.72
CA GLY A 76 -14.03 0.84 13.16
C GLY A 76 -14.79 -0.29 13.83
N SER A 77 -14.99 -0.17 15.13
CA SER A 77 -15.72 -1.14 15.94
C SER A 77 -17.06 -1.51 15.32
N GLY A 78 -17.35 -2.80 15.25
CA GLY A 78 -18.62 -3.32 14.70
C GLY A 78 -18.76 -3.17 13.19
N GLY A 79 -17.66 -2.91 12.47
CA GLY A 79 -17.68 -2.78 11.00
C GLY A 79 -18.27 -1.46 10.50
N ILE A 80 -18.36 -0.44 11.35
CA ILE A 80 -18.89 0.87 11.00
C ILE A 80 -17.81 1.70 10.28
N PRO A 81 -18.13 2.29 9.10
CA PRO A 81 -17.18 3.16 8.41
C PRO A 81 -16.77 4.36 9.28
N ILE A 82 -15.47 4.67 9.29
CA ILE A 82 -14.93 5.84 9.97
C ILE A 82 -15.07 7.06 9.05
N ALA A 83 -15.43 8.19 9.63
CA ALA A 83 -15.55 9.44 8.87
C ALA A 83 -14.19 9.92 8.36
N TRP A 84 -14.18 10.45 7.14
CA TRP A 84 -13.02 11.09 6.55
C TRP A 84 -12.80 12.48 7.15
N THR A 85 -11.56 12.84 7.37
CA THR A 85 -11.16 14.21 7.64
C THR A 85 -11.48 15.09 6.42
N PRO A 86 -11.92 16.35 6.59
CA PRO A 86 -12.19 17.24 5.46
C PRO A 86 -11.03 17.30 4.47
N GLY A 87 -11.34 17.17 3.17
CA GLY A 87 -10.36 17.10 2.08
C GLY A 87 -10.05 15.68 1.61
N TYR A 88 -10.34 14.66 2.42
CA TYR A 88 -10.18 13.26 2.05
C TYR A 88 -11.50 12.58 1.74
N SER A 89 -11.45 11.54 0.97
CA SER A 89 -12.60 10.71 0.61
C SER A 89 -12.17 9.34 0.13
N LEU A 90 -13.11 8.48 -0.17
CA LEU A 90 -12.83 7.18 -0.77
C LEU A 90 -12.09 7.29 -2.12
N ALA A 91 -12.46 8.27 -2.94
CA ALA A 91 -11.82 8.52 -4.23
C ALA A 91 -10.46 9.23 -4.09
N ASN A 92 -10.24 9.92 -2.99
CA ASN A 92 -9.00 10.65 -2.69
C ASN A 92 -8.56 10.34 -1.25
N PRO A 93 -8.11 9.11 -0.96
CA PRO A 93 -7.70 8.72 0.39
C PRO A 93 -6.36 9.34 0.81
N ILE A 94 -5.63 9.90 -0.14
CA ILE A 94 -4.36 10.62 0.00
C ILE A 94 -4.52 11.98 -0.71
N LEU A 95 -4.02 13.06 -0.13
CA LEU A 95 -3.88 14.33 -0.85
C LEU A 95 -2.76 14.20 -1.86
N THR A 96 -3.05 14.60 -3.11
CA THR A 96 -2.16 14.38 -4.25
C THR A 96 -2.12 15.61 -5.17
N TYR A 97 -1.02 15.78 -5.89
CA TYR A 97 -0.91 16.79 -6.96
C TYR A 97 -1.59 16.34 -8.26
N SER A 98 -1.56 15.03 -8.57
CA SER A 98 -2.00 14.47 -9.85
C SER A 98 -3.30 13.66 -9.79
N GLY A 99 -3.90 13.55 -8.60
CA GLY A 99 -5.01 12.64 -8.35
C GLY A 99 -4.53 11.26 -7.88
N PHE A 100 -5.47 10.50 -7.33
CA PHE A 100 -5.27 9.12 -6.88
C PHE A 100 -5.89 8.18 -7.91
N ASN A 101 -5.07 7.30 -8.49
CA ASN A 101 -5.52 6.32 -9.47
C ASN A 101 -5.52 4.93 -8.83
N PHE A 102 -6.59 4.19 -9.07
CA PHE A 102 -6.76 2.82 -8.59
C PHE A 102 -7.26 1.93 -9.73
N ASP A 103 -6.58 0.81 -9.94
CA ASP A 103 -6.97 -0.21 -10.91
C ASP A 103 -7.65 -1.39 -10.18
N PRO A 104 -8.95 -1.63 -10.40
CA PRO A 104 -9.68 -2.68 -9.71
C PRO A 104 -9.32 -4.10 -10.19
N VAL A 105 -8.63 -4.25 -11.30
CA VAL A 105 -8.24 -5.57 -11.83
C VAL A 105 -6.89 -6.02 -11.25
N THR A 106 -5.96 -5.08 -11.11
CA THR A 106 -4.62 -5.37 -10.61
C THR A 106 -4.39 -4.99 -9.16
N GLY A 107 -5.28 -4.18 -8.58
CA GLY A 107 -5.12 -3.60 -7.25
C GLY A 107 -4.01 -2.55 -7.17
N GLN A 108 -3.50 -2.10 -8.32
CA GLN A 108 -2.45 -1.07 -8.35
C GLN A 108 -3.00 0.30 -8.00
N MET A 109 -2.24 1.02 -7.20
CA MET A 109 -2.53 2.40 -6.81
C MET A 109 -1.37 3.29 -7.21
N CYS A 110 -1.66 4.43 -7.87
CA CYS A 110 -0.65 5.39 -8.30
C CYS A 110 -1.06 6.80 -7.88
N TRP A 111 -0.09 7.59 -7.39
CA TRP A 111 -0.29 8.98 -6.98
C TRP A 111 1.03 9.75 -6.97
N THR A 112 0.92 11.09 -7.03
CA THR A 112 2.01 12.02 -6.67
C THR A 112 1.63 12.65 -5.32
N ALA A 113 2.38 12.34 -4.27
CA ALA A 113 2.05 12.77 -2.91
C ALA A 113 2.10 14.30 -2.74
N MET A 114 1.18 14.88 -1.97
CA MET A 114 1.12 16.31 -1.66
C MET A 114 1.20 16.54 -0.15
N GLY A 115 2.34 17.05 0.31
CA GLY A 115 2.60 17.35 1.72
C GLY A 115 2.77 16.12 2.61
N GLN A 116 3.27 16.37 3.81
CA GLN A 116 3.43 15.31 4.82
C GLN A 116 2.07 14.83 5.32
N GLN A 117 1.84 13.53 5.28
CA GLN A 117 0.59 12.93 5.74
C GLN A 117 0.79 11.45 6.07
N ILE A 118 -0.04 10.94 6.98
CA ILE A 118 -0.13 9.52 7.28
C ILE A 118 -1.56 9.10 6.95
N CYS A 119 -1.73 8.29 5.93
CA CYS A 119 -3.04 7.91 5.43
C CYS A 119 -3.28 6.42 5.58
N VAL A 120 -4.53 6.08 5.80
CA VAL A 120 -5.03 4.70 5.78
C VAL A 120 -5.84 4.51 4.50
N ILE A 121 -5.57 3.42 3.80
CA ILE A 121 -6.35 2.96 2.65
C ILE A 121 -6.87 1.57 2.97
N SER A 122 -8.13 1.35 2.72
CA SER A 122 -8.77 0.03 2.91
C SER A 122 -9.37 -0.45 1.61
N MET A 123 -9.22 -1.74 1.33
CA MET A 123 -9.80 -2.39 0.17
C MET A 123 -10.38 -3.74 0.55
N VAL A 124 -11.34 -4.18 -0.23
CA VAL A 124 -11.82 -5.55 -0.27
C VAL A 124 -11.20 -6.21 -1.50
N VAL A 125 -10.68 -7.41 -1.30
CA VAL A 125 -10.25 -8.31 -2.36
C VAL A 125 -11.29 -9.41 -2.48
N GLU A 126 -11.83 -9.58 -3.66
CA GLU A 126 -12.81 -10.60 -4.02
C GLU A 126 -12.10 -11.73 -4.76
N GLU A 127 -12.41 -12.97 -4.38
CA GLU A 127 -11.90 -14.21 -4.98
C GLU A 127 -13.02 -14.84 -5.82
N TRP A 128 -12.80 -14.92 -7.12
CA TRP A 128 -13.79 -15.41 -8.08
C TRP A 128 -13.30 -16.67 -8.77
N ARG A 129 -14.13 -17.72 -8.77
CA ARG A 129 -13.85 -19.01 -9.40
C ARG A 129 -14.93 -19.37 -10.41
N GLU A 130 -14.52 -19.88 -11.55
CA GLU A 130 -15.46 -20.42 -12.51
C GLU A 130 -15.88 -21.84 -12.11
N ILE A 131 -17.15 -22.02 -11.79
CA ILE A 131 -17.74 -23.30 -11.40
C ILE A 131 -18.83 -23.67 -12.41
N ASN A 132 -18.62 -24.73 -13.17
CA ASN A 132 -19.55 -25.18 -14.22
C ASN A 132 -19.91 -24.08 -15.25
N GLY A 133 -18.94 -23.24 -15.62
CA GLY A 133 -19.14 -22.14 -16.55
C GLY A 133 -19.78 -20.88 -15.95
N ILE A 134 -19.90 -20.80 -14.63
CA ILE A 134 -20.49 -19.64 -13.92
C ILE A 134 -19.43 -19.06 -12.97
N TRP A 135 -19.11 -17.76 -13.15
CA TRP A 135 -18.27 -17.04 -12.21
C TRP A 135 -18.99 -16.89 -10.87
N THR A 136 -18.38 -17.41 -9.85
CA THR A 136 -18.92 -17.47 -8.49
C THR A 136 -17.97 -16.78 -7.53
N LEU A 137 -18.50 -15.88 -6.71
CA LEU A 137 -17.75 -15.26 -5.61
C LEU A 137 -17.51 -16.30 -4.53
N ILE A 138 -16.25 -16.66 -4.30
CA ILE A 138 -15.83 -17.68 -3.33
C ILE A 138 -15.53 -17.07 -1.98
N ALA A 139 -14.78 -15.99 -1.96
CA ALA A 139 -14.41 -15.33 -0.72
C ALA A 139 -14.21 -13.82 -0.92
N THR A 140 -14.24 -13.11 0.19
CA THR A 140 -13.78 -11.72 0.25
C THR A 140 -12.88 -11.54 1.44
N SER A 141 -11.86 -10.72 1.30
CA SER A 141 -10.99 -10.34 2.41
C SER A 141 -10.77 -8.82 2.43
N THR A 142 -10.81 -8.23 3.62
CA THR A 142 -10.50 -6.82 3.80
C THR A 142 -9.03 -6.65 4.13
N ARG A 143 -8.34 -5.79 3.38
CA ARG A 143 -6.96 -5.37 3.68
C ARG A 143 -6.93 -3.88 3.95
N GLU A 144 -6.30 -3.50 5.04
CA GLU A 144 -6.00 -2.11 5.37
C GLU A 144 -4.50 -1.88 5.33
N MET A 145 -4.07 -0.78 4.73
CA MET A 145 -2.67 -0.38 4.65
C MET A 145 -2.47 1.03 5.15
N GLN A 146 -1.25 1.33 5.53
CA GLN A 146 -0.83 2.67 5.93
C GLN A 146 0.19 3.23 4.95
N VAL A 147 -0.04 4.45 4.49
CA VAL A 147 0.90 5.22 3.67
C VAL A 147 1.45 6.35 4.51
N ILE A 148 2.77 6.42 4.61
CA ILE A 148 3.49 7.44 5.37
C ILE A 148 4.25 8.30 4.38
N ILE A 149 3.83 9.55 4.24
CA ILE A 149 4.44 10.54 3.35
C ILE A 149 5.23 11.52 4.22
N MET A 150 6.52 11.59 3.95
CA MET A 150 7.47 12.39 4.70
C MET A 150 8.08 13.46 3.80
N GLU A 151 8.56 14.53 4.42
CA GLU A 151 9.50 15.43 3.78
C GLU A 151 10.84 14.69 3.64
N CYS A 152 11.31 14.54 2.41
CA CYS A 152 12.63 14.01 2.14
C CYS A 152 13.49 15.15 1.65
N ASP A 153 14.64 15.31 2.26
CA ASP A 153 15.66 16.19 1.72
C ASP A 153 16.27 15.51 0.49
N ILE A 154 15.73 15.83 -0.69
CA ILE A 154 16.26 15.34 -1.97
C ILE A 154 17.50 16.12 -2.43
N SER A 155 18.01 17.03 -1.61
CA SER A 155 19.28 17.68 -1.85
C SER A 155 20.44 16.70 -1.65
N GLN A 156 20.67 15.87 -2.67
CA GLN A 156 21.77 14.92 -2.84
C GLN A 156 21.58 13.52 -2.20
N PRO A 157 21.79 12.45 -2.95
CA PRO A 157 21.94 11.13 -2.36
C PRO A 157 23.21 11.14 -1.49
N TYR A 158 23.03 11.21 -0.19
CA TYR A 158 24.11 10.89 0.74
C TYR A 158 24.39 9.39 0.61
N LEU A 159 25.49 9.06 0.00
CA LEU A 159 26.12 7.77 0.20
C LEU A 159 26.61 7.73 1.67
N LEU A 160 25.73 7.29 2.57
CA LEU A 160 26.08 6.93 3.94
C LEU A 160 26.80 5.56 3.95
N GLY A 161 27.95 5.53 3.32
CA GLY A 161 28.93 4.49 3.42
C GLY A 161 30.21 5.15 2.95
N GLY A 162 31.13 5.33 3.86
CA GLY A 162 32.43 5.90 3.50
C GLY A 162 33.02 5.09 2.36
N ILE A 163 32.94 5.58 1.14
CA ILE A 163 33.80 5.07 0.06
C ILE A 163 35.21 5.51 0.46
N GLN A 164 35.91 4.60 1.11
CA GLN A 164 37.32 4.79 1.40
C GLN A 164 38.05 4.68 0.06
N ASN A 165 38.86 5.70 -0.26
CA ASN A 165 39.70 5.84 -1.47
C ASN A 165 39.05 6.58 -2.68
N LEU A 166 38.22 7.58 -2.44
CA LEU A 166 37.98 8.61 -3.46
C LEU A 166 39.26 9.49 -3.60
N GLN A 167 40.07 9.25 -4.61
CA GLN A 167 41.13 10.14 -4.96
C GLN A 167 40.61 11.29 -5.83
N GLY A 168 40.52 12.46 -5.22
CA GLY A 168 40.62 13.75 -5.86
C GLY A 168 39.50 14.14 -6.83
N GLY A 169 38.78 15.14 -6.50
CA GLY A 169 37.94 15.87 -7.43
C GLY A 169 36.70 16.48 -6.77
N ASN A 170 36.38 17.68 -7.16
CA ASN A 170 35.18 18.38 -6.80
C ASN A 170 33.95 17.47 -7.04
N LEU A 171 33.08 17.40 -6.05
CA LEU A 171 31.77 16.76 -6.09
C LEU A 171 30.82 17.53 -7.03
N ALA A 172 31.06 17.48 -8.31
CA ALA A 172 30.13 17.92 -9.32
C ALA A 172 30.04 16.80 -10.36
N ASP A 173 28.94 16.14 -10.41
CA ASP A 173 28.36 15.40 -11.53
C ASP A 173 28.91 14.02 -11.92
N SER A 174 30.01 13.51 -11.40
CA SER A 174 30.40 12.12 -11.64
C SER A 174 31.32 11.56 -10.55
N VAL A 175 31.05 10.33 -10.12
CA VAL A 175 31.92 9.54 -9.24
C VAL A 175 32.55 8.46 -10.10
N THR A 176 33.90 8.49 -10.25
CA THR A 176 34.62 7.40 -10.88
C THR A 176 35.06 6.41 -9.81
N ILE A 177 34.52 5.22 -9.85
CA ILE A 177 34.92 4.12 -8.96
C ILE A 177 35.93 3.26 -9.74
N ASN A 178 37.17 3.21 -9.27
CA ASN A 178 38.16 2.26 -9.76
C ASN A 178 38.00 0.94 -9.00
N ILE A 179 37.57 -0.09 -9.67
CA ILE A 179 37.49 -1.46 -9.13
C ILE A 179 38.66 -2.27 -9.64
N CYS A 180 39.28 -3.04 -8.74
CA CYS A 180 40.30 -4.01 -9.12
C CYS A 180 39.66 -5.25 -9.76
N PRO A 181 40.35 -5.96 -10.65
CA PRO A 181 39.85 -7.24 -11.19
C PRO A 181 39.57 -8.24 -10.07
N GLY A 182 38.29 -8.59 -9.91
CA GLY A 182 37.83 -9.50 -8.86
C GLY A 182 36.88 -8.87 -7.83
N ASP A 183 36.69 -7.56 -7.84
CA ASP A 183 35.73 -6.88 -6.99
C ASP A 183 34.32 -6.98 -7.59
N THR A 184 33.34 -7.22 -6.72
CA THR A 184 31.90 -7.17 -7.06
C THR A 184 31.28 -5.92 -6.48
N ILE A 185 30.48 -5.22 -7.27
CA ILE A 185 29.68 -4.06 -6.84
C ILE A 185 28.38 -4.58 -6.20
#